data_4d141e9e11a8f45fad6da4b38dd07e4c
#
_entry.id   4d141e9e11a8f45fad6da4b38dd07e4c
#
_cell.length_a   1.000
_cell.length_b   1.000
_cell.length_c   1.000
_cell.angle_alpha   90.00
_cell.angle_beta   90.00
_cell.angle_gamma   90.00
#
_symmetry.space_group_name_H-M   'P 1'
#
loop_
_entity.id
_entity.type
_entity.pdbx_description
1 polymer ?
#
loop_
_entity_poly.entity_id
_entity_poly.type
_entity_poly.pdbx_seq_one_letter_code
_entity_poly.pdbx_strand_id
1 'polypeptide(L)'
;MSLFTFDVYLHLQKIIEMSPSRKIIIWLITGCVLIWGMVVVGGITRLTHSGLSMAKWKISSVIPPHTDAEWESDFNDYKQTPEYKQVNSYFTVDDYKHIYWWEFIHRLIGRMIGMVFLIPFAFFVYKGWLKGKLLIKCLVIFAMGGAQGVLGWFMVASGLQDKPHVSHYFLAAHLITAFITFGYSFWVALDLIYPTASGMEKPFQSLRKWTWALLFFVLIQIIYGAFTSGLHAGQFDPTWPKMGDNWIAPEVTSLSPLWSNFIDGIAGVQFIHRYNAYVVVALVFLIWFKSRKLQLLPTQAHGIKFLLGMVVVQFLLGVFTLIYTVPVVLGVLHQTGAFLLFASSIFVLHQWKVEKAAA
;
A
#
# COMPACT_ATOMS: atom_id res chain seq x y z
N MET A 1 14.63 -40.15 -1.89
CA MET A 1 13.89 -38.90 -2.18
C MET A 1 13.07 -38.60 -0.95
N SER A 2 13.30 -37.49 -0.24
CA SER A 2 12.61 -37.20 1.02
C SER A 2 11.11 -36.91 0.73
N LEU A 3 10.23 -37.16 1.71
CA LEU A 3 8.79 -36.84 1.62
C LEU A 3 8.56 -35.38 1.18
N PHE A 4 9.42 -34.47 1.66
CA PHE A 4 9.39 -33.05 1.28
C PHE A 4 9.65 -32.80 -0.20
N THR A 5 10.61 -33.51 -0.82
CA THR A 5 10.91 -33.39 -2.26
C THR A 5 9.81 -33.98 -3.13
N PHE A 6 9.13 -35.04 -2.66
CA PHE A 6 8.01 -35.68 -3.36
C PHE A 6 6.75 -34.79 -3.35
N ASP A 7 6.41 -34.17 -2.22
CA ASP A 7 5.28 -33.23 -2.10
C ASP A 7 5.49 -31.97 -2.96
N VAL A 8 6.69 -31.42 -2.97
CA VAL A 8 7.05 -30.29 -3.86
C VAL A 8 6.92 -30.68 -5.33
N TYR A 9 7.36 -31.88 -5.72
CA TYR A 9 7.26 -32.38 -7.08
C TYR A 9 5.79 -32.56 -7.52
N LEU A 10 4.94 -33.16 -6.69
CA LEU A 10 3.51 -33.32 -6.97
C LEU A 10 2.80 -31.96 -7.06
N HIS A 11 3.19 -31.00 -6.24
CA HIS A 11 2.62 -29.65 -6.28
C HIS A 11 3.02 -28.90 -7.57
N LEU A 12 4.26 -29.04 -8.01
CA LEU A 12 4.75 -28.50 -9.28
C LEU A 12 4.07 -29.16 -10.48
N GLN A 13 3.85 -30.48 -10.48
CA GLN A 13 3.09 -31.16 -11.53
C GLN A 13 1.65 -30.63 -11.64
N LYS A 14 0.94 -30.48 -10.51
CA LYS A 14 -0.40 -29.90 -10.48
C LYS A 14 -0.44 -28.47 -11.05
N ILE A 15 0.60 -27.66 -10.79
CA ILE A 15 0.73 -26.31 -11.36
C ILE A 15 0.97 -26.36 -12.87
N ILE A 16 1.76 -27.31 -13.36
CA ILE A 16 2.07 -27.46 -14.79
C ILE A 16 0.81 -27.86 -15.58
N GLU A 17 -0.06 -28.69 -15.01
CA GLU A 17 -1.30 -29.17 -15.64
C GLU A 17 -2.46 -28.15 -15.61
N MET A 18 -2.33 -27.04 -14.86
CA MET A 18 -3.38 -26.01 -14.80
C MET A 18 -3.61 -25.32 -16.14
N SER A 19 -4.86 -24.91 -16.38
CA SER A 19 -5.21 -24.08 -17.56
C SER A 19 -4.42 -22.77 -17.61
N PRO A 20 -4.15 -22.21 -18.79
CA PRO A 20 -3.48 -20.92 -18.94
C PRO A 20 -4.11 -19.81 -18.10
N SER A 21 -5.43 -19.72 -18.09
CA SER A 21 -6.16 -18.71 -17.30
C SER A 21 -5.88 -18.82 -15.80
N ARG A 22 -5.83 -20.04 -15.27
CA ARG A 22 -5.54 -20.27 -13.85
C ARG A 22 -4.11 -19.87 -13.48
N LYS A 23 -3.13 -20.12 -14.38
CA LYS A 23 -1.74 -19.68 -14.20
C LYS A 23 -1.63 -18.15 -14.17
N ILE A 24 -2.35 -17.46 -15.05
CA ILE A 24 -2.40 -15.99 -15.08
C ILE A 24 -3.03 -15.44 -13.80
N ILE A 25 -4.14 -16.04 -13.33
CA ILE A 25 -4.78 -15.65 -12.07
C ILE A 25 -3.80 -15.77 -10.89
N ILE A 26 -3.13 -16.91 -10.75
CA ILE A 26 -2.15 -17.14 -9.68
C ILE A 26 -1.03 -16.11 -9.76
N TRP A 27 -0.49 -15.85 -10.94
CA TRP A 27 0.55 -14.84 -11.13
C TRP A 27 0.11 -13.44 -10.71
N LEU A 28 -1.09 -12.99 -11.11
CA LEU A 28 -1.63 -11.69 -10.71
C LEU A 28 -1.86 -11.60 -9.20
N ILE A 29 -2.42 -12.65 -8.58
CA ILE A 29 -2.63 -12.69 -7.12
C ILE A 29 -1.29 -12.72 -6.38
N THR A 30 -0.28 -13.46 -6.88
CA THR A 30 1.07 -13.43 -6.33
C THR A 30 1.65 -12.01 -6.38
N GLY A 31 1.47 -11.29 -7.50
CA GLY A 31 1.84 -9.88 -7.61
C GLY A 31 1.13 -9.01 -6.56
N CYS A 32 -0.17 -9.21 -6.35
CA CYS A 32 -0.93 -8.50 -5.32
C CYS A 32 -0.38 -8.75 -3.90
N VAL A 33 -0.05 -10.00 -3.57
CA VAL A 33 0.53 -10.37 -2.26
C VAL A 33 1.92 -9.74 -2.07
N LEU A 34 2.73 -9.73 -3.12
CA LEU A 34 4.06 -9.12 -3.07
C LEU A 34 3.97 -7.59 -2.92
N ILE A 35 3.04 -6.92 -3.60
CA ILE A 35 2.80 -5.47 -3.41
C ILE A 35 2.36 -5.19 -1.98
N TRP A 36 1.46 -6.01 -1.41
CA TRP A 36 1.08 -5.90 0.00
C TRP A 36 2.28 -6.04 0.94
N GLY A 37 3.08 -7.08 0.77
CA GLY A 37 4.32 -7.28 1.55
C GLY A 37 5.29 -6.11 1.42
N MET A 38 5.42 -5.54 0.20
CA MET A 38 6.24 -4.36 -0.06
C MET A 38 5.74 -3.13 0.69
N VAL A 39 4.42 -2.93 0.76
CA VAL A 39 3.80 -1.84 1.55
C VAL A 39 4.09 -2.02 3.03
N VAL A 40 4.02 -3.25 3.56
CA VAL A 40 4.36 -3.54 4.96
C VAL A 40 5.83 -3.22 5.25
N VAL A 41 6.76 -3.72 4.44
CA VAL A 41 8.20 -3.47 4.61
C VAL A 41 8.52 -1.98 4.45
N GLY A 42 7.88 -1.29 3.48
CA GLY A 42 8.01 0.15 3.31
C GLY A 42 7.53 0.94 4.53
N GLY A 43 6.46 0.49 5.18
CA GLY A 43 5.99 1.06 6.45
C GLY A 43 7.00 0.90 7.57
N ILE A 44 7.61 -0.27 7.71
CA ILE A 44 8.69 -0.51 8.67
C ILE A 44 9.87 0.42 8.37
N THR A 45 10.35 0.42 7.13
CA THR A 45 11.47 1.28 6.69
C THR A 45 11.21 2.76 7.01
N ARG A 46 9.96 3.23 6.80
CA ARG A 46 9.58 4.62 7.10
C ARG A 46 9.55 4.90 8.61
N LEU A 47 8.95 4.02 9.41
CA LEU A 47 8.77 4.22 10.84
C LEU A 47 10.03 3.97 11.66
N THR A 48 11.00 3.23 11.10
CA THR A 48 12.33 3.03 11.69
C THR A 48 13.36 4.05 11.19
N HIS A 49 12.94 5.08 10.43
CA HIS A 49 13.83 6.08 9.84
C HIS A 49 14.98 5.49 9.01
N SER A 50 14.72 4.38 8.30
CA SER A 50 15.75 3.63 7.56
C SER A 50 15.87 4.00 6.08
N GLY A 51 14.97 4.84 5.56
CA GLY A 51 14.80 5.04 4.11
C GLY A 51 15.85 5.93 3.42
N LEU A 52 16.84 6.45 4.14
CA LEU A 52 17.95 7.27 3.62
C LEU A 52 19.33 6.69 3.98
N SER A 53 19.38 5.46 4.48
CA SER A 53 20.63 4.82 4.92
C SER A 53 21.58 4.49 3.77
N MET A 54 21.04 4.15 2.59
CA MET A 54 21.82 3.82 1.40
C MET A 54 22.05 5.08 0.55
N ALA A 55 23.12 5.83 0.83
CA ALA A 55 23.44 7.12 0.19
C ALA A 55 23.63 7.01 -1.33
N LYS A 56 24.14 5.87 -1.83
CA LYS A 56 24.38 5.65 -3.26
C LYS A 56 23.29 4.78 -3.88
N TRP A 57 22.61 5.31 -4.90
CA TRP A 57 21.67 4.53 -5.70
C TRP A 57 22.42 3.69 -6.75
N LYS A 58 22.72 2.44 -6.41
CA LYS A 58 23.28 1.48 -7.38
C LYS A 58 22.20 0.43 -7.69
N ILE A 59 21.67 0.42 -8.91
CA ILE A 59 20.70 -0.59 -9.36
C ILE A 59 21.30 -2.00 -9.26
N SER A 60 22.62 -2.13 -9.49
CA SER A 60 23.37 -3.39 -9.44
C SER A 60 23.72 -3.89 -8.03
N SER A 61 23.54 -3.08 -6.97
CA SER A 61 23.85 -3.49 -5.60
C SER A 61 22.81 -4.47 -5.07
N VAL A 62 22.95 -5.75 -5.42
CA VAL A 62 22.11 -6.86 -4.94
C VAL A 62 22.79 -7.56 -3.75
N ILE A 63 24.06 -7.28 -3.52
CA ILE A 63 24.90 -7.90 -2.49
C ILE A 63 25.17 -6.85 -1.40
N PRO A 64 24.81 -7.13 -0.14
CA PRO A 64 25.13 -6.23 0.98
C PRO A 64 26.64 -6.30 1.31
N PRO A 65 27.18 -5.33 2.08
CA PRO A 65 28.56 -5.43 2.58
C PRO A 65 28.79 -6.72 3.38
N HIS A 66 29.93 -7.38 3.15
CA HIS A 66 30.27 -8.66 3.77
C HIS A 66 31.47 -8.55 4.72
N THR A 67 32.31 -7.54 4.53
CA THR A 67 33.53 -7.31 5.35
C THR A 67 33.37 -6.04 6.18
N ASP A 68 34.09 -5.96 7.29
CA ASP A 68 34.09 -4.75 8.12
C ASP A 68 34.59 -3.53 7.33
N ALA A 69 35.52 -3.69 6.42
CA ALA A 69 36.01 -2.62 5.56
C ALA A 69 34.91 -2.10 4.60
N GLU A 70 34.07 -2.98 4.06
CA GLU A 70 32.94 -2.60 3.23
C GLU A 70 31.87 -1.87 4.04
N TRP A 71 31.57 -2.35 5.26
CA TRP A 71 30.64 -1.68 6.17
C TRP A 71 31.11 -0.28 6.55
N GLU A 72 32.41 -0.13 6.89
CA GLU A 72 33.01 1.18 7.17
C GLU A 72 32.96 2.11 5.96
N SER A 73 33.19 1.58 4.75
CA SER A 73 33.10 2.36 3.51
C SER A 73 31.68 2.89 3.28
N ASP A 74 30.67 2.03 3.39
CA ASP A 74 29.26 2.43 3.20
C ASP A 74 28.79 3.39 4.31
N PHE A 75 29.23 3.17 5.56
CA PHE A 75 28.97 4.08 6.66
C PHE A 75 29.62 5.46 6.45
N ASN A 76 30.82 5.52 5.89
CA ASN A 76 31.48 6.77 5.55
C ASN A 76 30.74 7.53 4.45
N ASP A 77 30.11 6.83 3.49
CA ASP A 77 29.20 7.43 2.52
C ASP A 77 27.93 7.99 3.19
N TYR A 78 27.35 7.24 4.14
CA TYR A 78 26.19 7.69 4.91
C TYR A 78 26.49 8.93 5.76
N LYS A 79 27.69 9.04 6.36
CA LYS A 79 28.14 10.21 7.12
C LYS A 79 28.12 11.51 6.31
N GLN A 80 28.10 11.44 4.97
CA GLN A 80 28.01 12.63 4.11
C GLN A 80 26.58 13.12 3.92
N THR A 81 25.58 12.30 4.26
CA THR A 81 24.15 12.65 4.08
C THR A 81 23.68 13.71 5.07
N PRO A 82 22.64 14.50 4.71
CA PRO A 82 21.99 15.42 5.64
C PRO A 82 21.40 14.72 6.86
N GLU A 83 20.87 13.50 6.71
CA GLU A 83 20.30 12.73 7.80
C GLU A 83 21.32 12.41 8.89
N TYR A 84 22.50 11.91 8.51
CA TYR A 84 23.58 11.68 9.49
C TYR A 84 23.99 12.99 10.17
N LYS A 85 24.29 14.04 9.40
CA LYS A 85 24.82 15.30 9.93
C LYS A 85 23.87 16.02 10.88
N GLN A 86 22.56 15.94 10.64
CA GLN A 86 21.54 16.70 11.36
C GLN A 86 20.82 15.87 12.44
N VAL A 87 20.71 14.53 12.25
CA VAL A 87 19.87 13.68 13.11
C VAL A 87 20.68 12.58 13.77
N ASN A 88 21.51 11.84 13.01
CA ASN A 88 22.13 10.59 13.44
C ASN A 88 23.67 10.71 13.62
N SER A 89 24.17 11.92 13.93
CA SER A 89 25.63 12.17 14.06
C SER A 89 26.33 11.34 15.14
N TYR A 90 25.56 10.75 16.06
CA TYR A 90 26.02 9.87 17.13
C TYR A 90 26.04 8.40 16.78
N PHE A 91 25.55 8.00 15.58
CA PHE A 91 25.49 6.60 15.19
C PHE A 91 26.88 5.99 15.06
N THR A 92 26.96 4.76 15.55
CA THR A 92 28.06 3.83 15.30
C THR A 92 27.81 3.03 14.02
N VAL A 93 28.79 2.23 13.57
CA VAL A 93 28.61 1.30 12.45
C VAL A 93 27.48 0.30 12.72
N ASP A 94 27.33 -0.16 13.97
CA ASP A 94 26.30 -1.13 14.33
C ASP A 94 24.91 -0.49 14.30
N ASP A 95 24.73 0.75 14.74
CA ASP A 95 23.48 1.50 14.58
C ASP A 95 23.13 1.68 13.09
N TYR A 96 24.13 2.00 12.27
CA TYR A 96 23.97 2.10 10.82
C TYR A 96 23.53 0.79 10.18
N LYS A 97 24.09 -0.37 10.56
CA LYS A 97 23.68 -1.69 10.07
C LYS A 97 22.18 -1.93 10.31
N HIS A 98 21.63 -1.51 11.44
CA HIS A 98 20.20 -1.69 11.75
C HIS A 98 19.28 -0.96 10.76
N ILE A 99 19.58 0.29 10.41
CA ILE A 99 18.79 1.04 9.42
C ILE A 99 19.06 0.58 8.00
N TYR A 100 20.30 0.19 7.69
CA TYR A 100 20.70 -0.31 6.37
C TYR A 100 19.89 -1.53 5.95
N TRP A 101 19.69 -2.51 6.83
CA TRP A 101 19.01 -3.76 6.50
C TRP A 101 17.57 -3.56 6.09
N TRP A 102 16.83 -2.66 6.73
CA TRP A 102 15.43 -2.38 6.34
C TRP A 102 15.34 -1.76 4.94
N GLU A 103 16.21 -0.83 4.62
CA GLU A 103 16.24 -0.22 3.30
C GLU A 103 16.73 -1.20 2.23
N PHE A 104 17.75 -2.01 2.53
CA PHE A 104 18.26 -3.03 1.63
C PHE A 104 17.19 -4.07 1.28
N ILE A 105 16.49 -4.61 2.29
CA ILE A 105 15.39 -5.58 2.10
C ILE A 105 14.26 -4.95 1.27
N HIS A 106 13.87 -3.72 1.56
CA HIS A 106 12.87 -3.00 0.79
C HIS A 106 13.28 -2.87 -0.69
N ARG A 107 14.49 -2.44 -0.96
CA ARG A 107 15.01 -2.33 -2.35
C ARG A 107 15.16 -3.70 -3.02
N LEU A 108 15.55 -4.74 -2.30
CA LEU A 108 15.68 -6.11 -2.81
C LEU A 108 14.31 -6.67 -3.23
N ILE A 109 13.31 -6.57 -2.35
CA ILE A 109 11.93 -7.01 -2.65
C ILE A 109 11.38 -6.26 -3.87
N GLY A 110 11.62 -4.94 -3.97
CA GLY A 110 11.19 -4.16 -5.13
C GLY A 110 11.76 -4.70 -6.46
N ARG A 111 13.05 -5.07 -6.49
CA ARG A 111 13.67 -5.72 -7.66
C ARG A 111 13.08 -7.10 -7.95
N MET A 112 12.85 -7.90 -6.90
CA MET A 112 12.26 -9.23 -7.03
C MET A 112 10.83 -9.15 -7.60
N ILE A 113 10.01 -8.20 -7.16
CA ILE A 113 8.67 -7.96 -7.71
C ILE A 113 8.76 -7.69 -9.21
N GLY A 114 9.71 -6.86 -9.64
CA GLY A 114 9.95 -6.60 -11.06
C GLY A 114 10.23 -7.88 -11.86
N MET A 115 11.10 -8.75 -11.36
CA MET A 115 11.43 -10.03 -12.01
C MET A 115 10.25 -11.03 -11.99
N VAL A 116 9.57 -11.16 -10.85
CA VAL A 116 8.40 -12.04 -10.69
C VAL A 116 7.24 -11.60 -11.60
N PHE A 117 7.17 -10.31 -11.93
CA PHE A 117 6.21 -9.82 -12.91
C PHE A 117 6.70 -10.00 -14.34
N LEU A 118 7.92 -9.59 -14.67
CA LEU A 118 8.46 -9.55 -16.03
C LEU A 118 8.64 -10.94 -16.66
N ILE A 119 9.21 -11.89 -15.89
CA ILE A 119 9.55 -13.22 -16.44
C ILE A 119 8.29 -14.00 -16.85
N PRO A 120 7.25 -14.16 -15.98
CA PRO A 120 6.02 -14.81 -16.40
C PRO A 120 5.26 -14.01 -17.47
N PHE A 121 5.28 -12.67 -17.42
CA PHE A 121 4.67 -11.82 -18.44
C PHE A 121 5.24 -12.15 -19.82
N ALA A 122 6.58 -12.12 -19.98
CA ALA A 122 7.24 -12.44 -21.24
C ALA A 122 6.92 -13.88 -21.70
N PHE A 123 6.93 -14.85 -20.79
CA PHE A 123 6.57 -16.23 -21.06
C PHE A 123 5.11 -16.38 -21.55
N PHE A 124 4.15 -15.71 -20.88
CA PHE A 124 2.74 -15.80 -21.27
C PHE A 124 2.46 -15.10 -22.61
N VAL A 125 3.18 -14.01 -22.92
CA VAL A 125 3.14 -13.37 -24.24
C VAL A 125 3.69 -14.30 -25.30
N TYR A 126 4.88 -14.90 -25.08
CA TYR A 126 5.50 -15.87 -25.99
C TYR A 126 4.59 -17.08 -26.27
N LYS A 127 3.94 -17.63 -25.24
CA LYS A 127 2.96 -18.73 -25.37
C LYS A 127 1.63 -18.30 -26.00
N GLY A 128 1.43 -17.01 -26.22
CA GLY A 128 0.18 -16.47 -26.75
C GLY A 128 -1.00 -16.59 -25.78
N TRP A 129 -0.75 -16.71 -24.48
CA TRP A 129 -1.79 -16.75 -23.46
C TRP A 129 -2.30 -15.35 -23.08
N LEU A 130 -1.45 -14.32 -23.15
CA LEU A 130 -1.83 -12.92 -23.03
C LEU A 130 -2.08 -12.33 -24.41
N LYS A 131 -3.36 -12.04 -24.73
CA LYS A 131 -3.79 -11.47 -26.01
C LYS A 131 -4.85 -10.38 -25.81
N GLY A 132 -5.01 -9.52 -26.81
CA GLY A 132 -6.08 -8.53 -26.87
C GLY A 132 -6.16 -7.65 -25.62
N LYS A 133 -7.35 -7.46 -25.08
CA LYS A 133 -7.61 -6.60 -23.92
C LYS A 133 -6.81 -7.01 -22.66
N LEU A 134 -6.58 -8.31 -22.45
CA LEU A 134 -5.83 -8.78 -21.28
C LEU A 134 -4.36 -8.41 -21.38
N LEU A 135 -3.75 -8.50 -22.56
CA LEU A 135 -2.37 -8.04 -22.79
C LEU A 135 -2.24 -6.55 -22.46
N ILE A 136 -3.17 -5.72 -22.94
CA ILE A 136 -3.17 -4.26 -22.67
C ILE A 136 -3.27 -4.00 -21.16
N LYS A 137 -4.17 -4.70 -20.45
CA LYS A 137 -4.29 -4.58 -18.99
C LYS A 137 -2.97 -4.91 -18.27
N CYS A 138 -2.30 -5.98 -18.68
CA CYS A 138 -1.02 -6.39 -18.11
C CYS A 138 0.13 -5.41 -18.45
N LEU A 139 0.13 -4.82 -19.66
CA LEU A 139 1.07 -3.75 -20.02
C LEU A 139 0.88 -2.49 -19.16
N VAL A 140 -0.37 -2.14 -18.86
CA VAL A 140 -0.66 -1.02 -17.93
C VAL A 140 -0.11 -1.32 -16.53
N ILE A 141 -0.33 -2.54 -16.02
CA ILE A 141 0.24 -2.96 -14.71
C ILE A 141 1.78 -2.84 -14.75
N PHE A 142 2.41 -3.29 -15.83
CA PHE A 142 3.86 -3.21 -16.01
C PHE A 142 4.36 -1.78 -16.02
N ALA A 143 3.69 -0.89 -16.75
CA ALA A 143 4.02 0.55 -16.78
C ALA A 143 3.88 1.20 -15.40
N MET A 144 2.80 0.86 -14.66
CA MET A 144 2.59 1.35 -13.28
C MET A 144 3.67 0.81 -12.33
N GLY A 145 4.10 -0.45 -12.47
CA GLY A 145 5.22 -1.02 -11.74
C GLY A 145 6.53 -0.29 -12.02
N GLY A 146 6.80 0.05 -13.29
CA GLY A 146 7.95 0.86 -13.67
C GLY A 146 7.92 2.27 -13.04
N ALA A 147 6.74 2.90 -13.03
CA ALA A 147 6.53 4.21 -12.39
C ALA A 147 6.84 4.18 -10.88
N GLN A 148 6.58 3.04 -10.20
CA GLN A 148 6.96 2.86 -8.78
C GLN A 148 8.47 3.02 -8.56
N GLY A 149 9.30 2.43 -9.42
CA GLY A 149 10.76 2.57 -9.34
C GLY A 149 11.21 4.02 -9.49
N VAL A 150 10.63 4.73 -10.46
CA VAL A 150 10.93 6.16 -10.71
C VAL A 150 10.49 7.03 -9.53
N LEU A 151 9.26 6.84 -9.02
CA LEU A 151 8.75 7.59 -7.87
C LEU A 151 9.57 7.32 -6.60
N GLY A 152 9.98 6.06 -6.37
CA GLY A 152 10.84 5.69 -5.25
C GLY A 152 12.21 6.37 -5.34
N TRP A 153 12.78 6.45 -6.55
CA TRP A 153 14.03 7.18 -6.77
C TRP A 153 13.89 8.68 -6.48
N PHE A 154 12.85 9.35 -6.99
CA PHE A 154 12.59 10.76 -6.68
C PHE A 154 12.36 10.99 -5.18
N MET A 155 11.64 10.07 -4.51
CA MET A 155 11.40 10.14 -3.08
C MET A 155 12.71 10.14 -2.29
N VAL A 156 13.60 9.17 -2.53
CA VAL A 156 14.92 9.09 -1.87
C VAL A 156 15.77 10.29 -2.22
N ALA A 157 15.83 10.70 -3.50
CA ALA A 157 16.59 11.86 -3.93
C ALA A 157 16.16 13.15 -3.21
N SER A 158 14.87 13.30 -2.89
CA SER A 158 14.35 14.48 -2.17
C SER A 158 14.85 14.60 -0.73
N GLY A 159 15.25 13.48 -0.11
CA GLY A 159 15.77 13.45 1.27
C GLY A 159 17.30 13.47 1.37
N LEU A 160 18.01 13.36 0.23
CA LEU A 160 19.48 13.35 0.18
C LEU A 160 20.09 14.72 -0.18
N GLN A 161 19.27 15.75 -0.46
CA GLN A 161 19.75 17.07 -0.84
C GLN A 161 19.99 17.97 0.39
N ASP A 162 18.97 18.65 0.87
CA ASP A 162 19.12 19.67 1.92
C ASP A 162 18.42 19.30 3.23
N LYS A 163 17.43 18.41 3.18
CA LYS A 163 16.57 18.04 4.32
C LYS A 163 16.84 16.60 4.75
N PRO A 164 16.87 16.33 6.07
CA PRO A 164 17.13 14.98 6.60
C PRO A 164 15.92 14.04 6.53
N HIS A 165 14.96 14.30 5.65
CA HIS A 165 13.75 13.50 5.48
C HIS A 165 13.21 13.61 4.05
N VAL A 166 12.52 12.55 3.61
CA VAL A 166 11.87 12.51 2.30
C VAL A 166 10.69 13.46 2.23
N SER A 167 10.44 14.03 1.05
CA SER A 167 9.25 14.86 0.82
C SER A 167 7.97 14.05 1.04
N HIS A 168 7.04 14.59 1.85
CA HIS A 168 5.73 13.98 2.08
C HIS A 168 4.89 13.91 0.80
N TYR A 169 5.11 14.76 -0.18
CA TYR A 169 4.48 14.70 -1.50
C TYR A 169 4.93 13.49 -2.30
N PHE A 170 6.25 13.24 -2.37
CA PHE A 170 6.77 12.05 -3.06
C PHE A 170 6.41 10.77 -2.32
N LEU A 171 6.38 10.79 -0.99
CA LEU A 171 5.89 9.67 -0.18
C LEU A 171 4.43 9.34 -0.50
N ALA A 172 3.56 10.35 -0.57
CA ALA A 172 2.15 10.16 -0.92
C ALA A 172 1.98 9.68 -2.37
N ALA A 173 2.71 10.27 -3.32
CA ALA A 173 2.68 9.87 -4.71
C ALA A 173 3.12 8.41 -4.90
N HIS A 174 4.20 7.99 -4.25
CA HIS A 174 4.71 6.61 -4.29
C HIS A 174 3.71 5.65 -3.66
N LEU A 175 3.18 5.96 -2.47
CA LEU A 175 2.24 5.10 -1.75
C LEU A 175 0.92 4.96 -2.52
N ILE A 176 0.28 6.07 -2.95
CA ILE A 176 -1.01 6.01 -3.64
C ILE A 176 -0.91 5.26 -4.97
N THR A 177 0.19 5.45 -5.71
CA THR A 177 0.42 4.73 -6.97
C THR A 177 0.61 3.23 -6.71
N ALA A 178 1.24 2.82 -5.59
CA ALA A 178 1.33 1.42 -5.19
C ALA A 178 -0.06 0.81 -4.92
N PHE A 179 -0.91 1.53 -4.19
CA PHE A 179 -2.29 1.11 -3.93
C PHE A 179 -3.11 0.99 -5.23
N ILE A 180 -2.98 1.95 -6.15
CA ILE A 180 -3.68 1.92 -7.44
C ILE A 180 -3.15 0.76 -8.31
N THR A 181 -1.84 0.50 -8.32
CA THR A 181 -1.23 -0.64 -9.02
C THR A 181 -1.77 -1.97 -8.49
N PHE A 182 -1.81 -2.13 -7.17
CA PHE A 182 -2.45 -3.28 -6.52
C PHE A 182 -3.92 -3.38 -6.93
N GLY A 183 -4.67 -2.29 -6.77
CA GLY A 183 -6.11 -2.26 -7.03
C GLY A 183 -6.47 -2.65 -8.46
N TYR A 184 -5.70 -2.16 -9.43
CA TYR A 184 -5.89 -2.51 -10.83
C TYR A 184 -5.49 -3.96 -11.11
N SER A 185 -4.37 -4.45 -10.55
CA SER A 185 -3.95 -5.85 -10.67
C SER A 185 -4.97 -6.80 -10.07
N PHE A 186 -5.49 -6.46 -8.88
CA PHE A 186 -6.52 -7.23 -8.19
C PHE A 186 -7.83 -7.24 -8.97
N TRP A 187 -8.25 -6.08 -9.52
CA TRP A 187 -9.41 -6.00 -10.40
C TRP A 187 -9.29 -6.90 -11.62
N VAL A 188 -8.13 -6.92 -12.29
CA VAL A 188 -7.88 -7.79 -13.45
C VAL A 188 -7.95 -9.27 -13.05
N ALA A 189 -7.41 -9.63 -11.88
CA ALA A 189 -7.54 -10.99 -11.35
C ALA A 189 -8.99 -11.37 -11.06
N LEU A 190 -9.76 -10.46 -10.45
CA LEU A 190 -11.19 -10.67 -10.16
C LEU A 190 -12.02 -10.82 -11.45
N ASP A 191 -11.73 -10.04 -12.51
CA ASP A 191 -12.37 -10.19 -13.83
C ASP A 191 -12.16 -11.60 -14.44
N LEU A 192 -11.03 -12.27 -14.11
CA LEU A 192 -10.73 -13.62 -14.56
C LEU A 192 -11.34 -14.70 -13.66
N ILE A 193 -11.58 -14.41 -12.39
CA ILE A 193 -12.16 -15.34 -11.41
C ILE A 193 -13.68 -15.33 -11.46
N TYR A 194 -14.29 -14.15 -11.58
CA TYR A 194 -15.72 -13.96 -11.52
C TYR A 194 -16.25 -13.43 -12.85
N PRO A 195 -17.02 -14.21 -13.61
CA PRO A 195 -17.70 -13.70 -14.80
C PRO A 195 -18.67 -12.57 -14.40
N THR A 196 -18.63 -11.47 -15.14
CA THR A 196 -19.45 -10.30 -14.89
C THR A 196 -20.54 -10.17 -15.94
N ALA A 197 -21.73 -9.79 -15.51
CA ALA A 197 -22.88 -9.58 -16.38
C ALA A 197 -22.77 -8.30 -17.21
N SER A 198 -23.48 -8.28 -18.33
CA SER A 198 -23.63 -7.11 -19.21
C SER A 198 -24.64 -6.07 -18.69
N GLY A 199 -25.50 -6.43 -17.73
CA GLY A 199 -26.51 -5.58 -17.10
C GLY A 199 -26.40 -5.57 -15.58
N MET A 200 -26.97 -4.54 -14.94
CA MET A 200 -27.02 -4.42 -13.49
C MET A 200 -28.37 -3.83 -13.07
N GLU A 201 -29.06 -4.49 -12.12
CA GLU A 201 -30.31 -3.98 -11.55
C GLU A 201 -30.11 -2.66 -10.81
N LYS A 202 -31.19 -1.81 -10.80
CA LYS A 202 -31.14 -0.48 -10.17
C LYS A 202 -30.62 -0.47 -8.71
N PRO A 203 -31.03 -1.39 -7.80
CA PRO A 203 -30.53 -1.40 -6.43
C PRO A 203 -29.00 -1.60 -6.36
N PHE A 204 -28.44 -2.50 -7.17
CA PHE A 204 -27.00 -2.74 -7.24
C PHE A 204 -26.24 -1.57 -7.88
N GLN A 205 -26.86 -0.86 -8.84
CA GLN A 205 -26.29 0.38 -9.38
C GLN A 205 -26.13 1.45 -8.29
N SER A 206 -27.13 1.57 -7.38
CA SER A 206 -27.05 2.49 -6.24
C SER A 206 -25.92 2.10 -5.29
N LEU A 207 -25.82 0.81 -4.90
CA LEU A 207 -24.72 0.32 -4.04
C LEU A 207 -23.35 0.55 -4.69
N ARG A 208 -23.24 0.33 -5.99
CA ARG A 208 -22.02 0.59 -6.75
C ARG A 208 -21.59 2.06 -6.69
N LYS A 209 -22.54 3.01 -6.82
CA LYS A 209 -22.23 4.44 -6.68
C LYS A 209 -21.69 4.77 -5.30
N TRP A 210 -22.29 4.25 -4.22
CA TRP A 210 -21.81 4.45 -2.86
C TRP A 210 -20.46 3.79 -2.61
N THR A 211 -20.20 2.64 -3.22
CA THR A 211 -18.90 1.97 -3.11
C THR A 211 -17.80 2.73 -3.88
N TRP A 212 -18.13 3.39 -5.00
CA TRP A 212 -17.21 4.33 -5.67
C TRP A 212 -16.92 5.54 -4.79
N ALA A 213 -17.95 6.11 -4.14
CA ALA A 213 -17.73 7.19 -3.17
C ALA A 213 -16.84 6.73 -2.02
N LEU A 214 -17.09 5.53 -1.47
CA LEU A 214 -16.24 4.94 -0.45
C LEU A 214 -14.77 4.84 -0.94
N LEU A 215 -14.56 4.29 -2.13
CA LEU A 215 -13.21 4.14 -2.70
C LEU A 215 -12.51 5.49 -2.86
N PHE A 216 -13.23 6.53 -3.29
CA PHE A 216 -12.70 7.89 -3.39
C PHE A 216 -12.23 8.41 -2.02
N PHE A 217 -13.05 8.30 -0.97
CA PHE A 217 -12.67 8.74 0.38
C PHE A 217 -11.57 7.87 1.00
N VAL A 218 -11.51 6.58 0.68
CA VAL A 218 -10.39 5.70 1.08
C VAL A 218 -9.09 6.15 0.40
N LEU A 219 -9.09 6.54 -0.87
CA LEU A 219 -7.91 7.09 -1.55
C LEU A 219 -7.45 8.41 -0.92
N ILE A 220 -8.39 9.31 -0.58
CA ILE A 220 -8.06 10.53 0.19
C ILE A 220 -7.45 10.14 1.54
N GLN A 221 -8.01 9.15 2.24
CA GLN A 221 -7.53 8.69 3.54
C GLN A 221 -6.07 8.18 3.45
N ILE A 222 -5.72 7.47 2.38
CA ILE A 222 -4.36 6.97 2.13
C ILE A 222 -3.40 8.12 1.86
N ILE A 223 -3.79 9.11 1.04
CA ILE A 223 -2.96 10.29 0.73
C ILE A 223 -2.69 11.06 2.03
N TYR A 224 -3.72 11.35 2.82
CA TYR A 224 -3.55 12.06 4.09
C TYR A 224 -2.84 11.23 5.16
N GLY A 225 -2.95 9.89 5.11
CA GLY A 225 -2.12 9.00 5.91
C GLY A 225 -0.63 9.11 5.57
N ALA A 226 -0.28 9.21 4.28
CA ALA A 226 1.08 9.46 3.85
C ALA A 226 1.59 10.86 4.26
N PHE A 227 0.76 11.90 4.14
CA PHE A 227 1.09 13.25 4.61
C PHE A 227 1.30 13.26 6.14
N THR A 228 0.38 12.63 6.90
CA THR A 228 0.50 12.48 8.36
C THR A 228 1.81 11.80 8.75
N SER A 229 2.18 10.73 8.04
CA SER A 229 3.46 10.05 8.25
C SER A 229 4.65 10.93 7.85
N GLY A 230 4.63 11.54 6.67
CA GLY A 230 5.72 12.35 6.13
C GLY A 230 6.03 13.60 6.94
N LEU A 231 4.99 14.25 7.49
CA LEU A 231 5.09 15.44 8.35
C LEU A 231 5.19 15.12 9.85
N HIS A 232 5.23 13.84 10.25
CA HIS A 232 5.15 13.41 11.65
C HIS A 232 3.90 13.95 12.38
N ALA A 233 2.84 14.26 11.63
CA ALA A 233 1.62 14.89 12.18
C ALA A 233 0.86 14.00 13.17
N GLY A 234 1.10 12.68 13.17
CA GLY A 234 0.53 11.77 14.18
C GLY A 234 1.04 11.99 15.59
N GLN A 235 2.14 12.73 15.76
CA GLN A 235 2.74 13.05 17.07
C GLN A 235 2.30 14.42 17.59
N PHE A 236 1.65 15.26 16.76
CA PHE A 236 1.29 16.63 17.09
C PHE A 236 0.29 16.71 18.24
N ASP A 237 -0.79 15.91 18.17
CA ASP A 237 -1.84 15.89 19.18
C ASP A 237 -2.33 14.45 19.35
N PRO A 238 -1.80 13.72 20.35
CA PRO A 238 -2.10 12.31 20.56
C PRO A 238 -3.39 12.05 21.35
N THR A 239 -4.38 12.95 21.28
CA THR A 239 -5.66 12.83 21.98
C THR A 239 -6.79 12.37 21.07
N TRP A 240 -7.83 11.75 21.62
CA TRP A 240 -9.03 11.32 20.90
C TRP A 240 -10.24 11.29 21.87
N PRO A 241 -11.47 11.67 21.45
CA PRO A 241 -11.91 12.04 20.10
C PRO A 241 -11.57 13.46 19.66
N LYS A 242 -11.25 14.34 20.57
CA LYS A 242 -10.89 15.74 20.33
C LYS A 242 -9.41 15.89 19.93
N MET A 243 -9.06 17.07 19.43
CA MET A 243 -7.69 17.56 19.26
C MET A 243 -7.36 18.46 20.45
N GLY A 244 -6.71 17.91 21.48
CA GLY A 244 -6.59 18.54 22.80
C GLY A 244 -7.97 18.77 23.41
N ASP A 245 -8.23 19.99 23.83
CA ASP A 245 -9.52 20.37 24.40
C ASP A 245 -10.58 20.73 23.34
N ASN A 246 -10.20 20.87 22.09
CA ASN A 246 -11.05 21.34 21.00
C ASN A 246 -11.44 20.22 20.04
N TRP A 247 -12.60 20.34 19.37
CA TRP A 247 -12.94 19.51 18.22
C TRP A 247 -12.07 19.84 17.00
N ILE A 248 -11.71 21.10 16.83
CA ILE A 248 -10.81 21.61 15.79
C ILE A 248 -9.74 22.41 16.52
N ALA A 249 -8.49 21.97 16.47
CA ALA A 249 -7.39 22.69 17.08
C ALA A 249 -7.19 24.06 16.40
N PRO A 250 -6.88 25.13 17.13
CA PRO A 250 -6.66 26.47 16.54
C PRO A 250 -5.58 26.49 15.45
N GLU A 251 -4.58 25.61 15.59
CA GLU A 251 -3.45 25.49 14.66
C GLU A 251 -3.85 24.95 13.28
N VAL A 252 -5.06 24.39 13.13
CA VAL A 252 -5.59 23.90 11.84
C VAL A 252 -5.68 25.00 10.78
N THR A 253 -5.75 26.25 11.19
CA THR A 253 -5.88 27.41 10.29
C THR A 253 -4.79 28.48 10.52
N SER A 254 -3.65 28.11 11.11
CA SER A 254 -2.59 29.04 11.53
C SER A 254 -1.68 29.53 10.41
N LEU A 255 -1.61 28.79 9.27
CA LEU A 255 -0.73 29.14 8.16
C LEU A 255 -1.42 30.01 7.13
N SER A 256 -0.64 30.83 6.43
CA SER A 256 -1.06 31.63 5.29
C SER A 256 -0.24 31.25 4.05
N PRO A 257 -0.86 31.02 2.91
CA PRO A 257 -2.30 31.05 2.62
C PRO A 257 -3.06 29.87 3.26
N LEU A 258 -4.38 30.03 3.50
CA LEU A 258 -5.19 29.08 4.25
C LEU A 258 -5.08 27.63 3.75
N TRP A 259 -4.99 27.39 2.44
CA TRP A 259 -4.90 26.03 1.87
C TRP A 259 -3.60 25.31 2.28
N SER A 260 -2.50 26.04 2.59
CA SER A 260 -1.24 25.42 3.02
C SER A 260 -1.37 24.64 4.34
N ASN A 261 -2.33 25.01 5.20
CA ASN A 261 -2.62 24.24 6.41
C ASN A 261 -2.97 22.78 6.13
N PHE A 262 -3.66 22.54 5.03
CA PHE A 262 -4.20 21.21 4.70
C PHE A 262 -3.25 20.33 3.88
N ILE A 263 -2.10 20.85 3.46
CA ILE A 263 -1.09 20.09 2.72
C ILE A 263 0.30 20.09 3.37
N ASP A 264 0.67 21.20 4.05
CA ASP A 264 1.96 21.39 4.71
C ASP A 264 1.83 21.57 6.24
N GLY A 265 0.65 21.96 6.70
CA GLY A 265 0.38 22.19 8.12
C GLY A 265 0.14 20.88 8.88
N ILE A 266 0.95 20.65 9.92
CA ILE A 266 0.89 19.43 10.75
C ILE A 266 -0.53 19.22 11.33
N ALA A 267 -1.11 20.26 11.93
CA ALA A 267 -2.44 20.21 12.54
C ALA A 267 -3.55 20.01 11.48
N GLY A 268 -3.47 20.73 10.35
CA GLY A 268 -4.46 20.66 9.29
C GLY A 268 -4.47 19.29 8.58
N VAL A 269 -3.29 18.73 8.32
CA VAL A 269 -3.16 17.40 7.75
C VAL A 269 -3.71 16.33 8.72
N GLN A 270 -3.38 16.40 10.01
CA GLN A 270 -3.92 15.50 11.01
C GLN A 270 -5.46 15.64 11.11
N PHE A 271 -5.98 16.85 11.08
CA PHE A 271 -7.41 17.14 11.09
C PHE A 271 -8.13 16.43 9.92
N ILE A 272 -7.67 16.64 8.67
CA ILE A 272 -8.30 15.99 7.51
C ILE A 272 -8.24 14.47 7.64
N HIS A 273 -7.10 13.91 8.05
CA HIS A 273 -6.95 12.44 8.21
C HIS A 273 -7.94 11.89 9.24
N ARG A 274 -8.12 12.54 10.38
CA ARG A 274 -9.08 12.15 11.44
C ARG A 274 -10.53 12.21 10.96
N TYR A 275 -10.94 13.35 10.40
CA TYR A 275 -12.34 13.58 10.07
C TYR A 275 -12.78 12.82 8.82
N ASN A 276 -11.89 12.63 7.84
CA ASN A 276 -12.17 11.76 6.71
C ASN A 276 -12.37 10.30 7.12
N ALA A 277 -11.72 9.83 8.19
CA ALA A 277 -11.95 8.48 8.71
C ALA A 277 -13.41 8.25 9.14
N TYR A 278 -14.06 9.25 9.76
CA TYR A 278 -15.49 9.15 10.10
C TYR A 278 -16.37 9.06 8.84
N VAL A 279 -16.01 9.77 7.76
CA VAL A 279 -16.73 9.68 6.47
C VAL A 279 -16.60 8.26 5.90
N VAL A 280 -15.41 7.69 5.93
CA VAL A 280 -15.18 6.30 5.47
C VAL A 280 -16.02 5.31 6.27
N VAL A 281 -16.02 5.43 7.61
CA VAL A 281 -16.86 4.59 8.49
C VAL A 281 -18.33 4.74 8.12
N ALA A 282 -18.85 5.96 8.02
CA ALA A 282 -20.24 6.23 7.69
C ALA A 282 -20.65 5.63 6.34
N LEU A 283 -19.79 5.72 5.32
CA LEU A 283 -20.05 5.15 4.00
C LEU A 283 -20.11 3.61 4.03
N VAL A 284 -19.22 2.94 4.78
CA VAL A 284 -19.28 1.48 4.93
C VAL A 284 -20.57 1.05 5.61
N PHE A 285 -20.98 1.72 6.70
CA PHE A 285 -22.26 1.45 7.36
C PHE A 285 -23.44 1.71 6.45
N LEU A 286 -23.44 2.79 5.65
CA LEU A 286 -24.49 3.10 4.67
C LEU A 286 -24.62 1.98 3.62
N ILE A 287 -23.48 1.50 3.07
CA ILE A 287 -23.47 0.40 2.09
C ILE A 287 -24.04 -0.88 2.74
N TRP A 288 -23.59 -1.20 3.95
CA TRP A 288 -24.10 -2.34 4.70
C TRP A 288 -25.61 -2.25 4.94
N PHE A 289 -26.13 -1.12 5.46
CA PHE A 289 -27.57 -0.92 5.70
C PHE A 289 -28.41 -1.07 4.43
N LYS A 290 -27.96 -0.45 3.33
CA LYS A 290 -28.66 -0.56 2.04
C LYS A 290 -28.65 -1.98 1.50
N SER A 291 -27.56 -2.71 1.66
CA SER A 291 -27.39 -4.08 1.18
C SER A 291 -28.28 -5.10 1.91
N ARG A 292 -28.63 -4.85 3.19
CA ARG A 292 -29.48 -5.75 3.99
C ARG A 292 -30.89 -5.96 3.42
N LYS A 293 -31.34 -5.05 2.55
CA LYS A 293 -32.66 -5.10 1.91
C LYS A 293 -32.66 -5.89 0.59
N LEU A 294 -31.52 -6.46 0.21
CA LEU A 294 -31.34 -7.13 -1.08
C LEU A 294 -31.01 -8.61 -0.88
N GLN A 295 -31.40 -9.42 -1.86
CA GLN A 295 -30.96 -10.81 -1.97
C GLN A 295 -29.55 -10.84 -2.56
N LEU A 296 -28.57 -11.02 -1.69
CA LEU A 296 -27.16 -11.02 -2.06
C LEU A 296 -26.67 -12.43 -2.40
N LEU A 297 -25.75 -12.51 -3.34
CA LEU A 297 -24.91 -13.71 -3.52
C LEU A 297 -24.05 -13.94 -2.28
N PRO A 298 -23.66 -15.20 -1.97
CA PRO A 298 -22.78 -15.50 -0.84
C PRO A 298 -21.48 -14.68 -0.86
N THR A 299 -20.84 -14.50 -2.04
CA THR A 299 -19.63 -13.69 -2.21
C THR A 299 -19.86 -12.21 -1.90
N GLN A 300 -21.00 -11.65 -2.31
CA GLN A 300 -21.39 -10.27 -2.00
C GLN A 300 -21.60 -10.09 -0.49
N ALA A 301 -22.35 -11.02 0.13
CA ALA A 301 -22.64 -10.98 1.56
C ALA A 301 -21.36 -11.12 2.42
N HIS A 302 -20.45 -12.04 2.08
CA HIS A 302 -19.18 -12.19 2.75
C HIS A 302 -18.27 -10.96 2.56
N GLY A 303 -18.21 -10.42 1.34
CA GLY A 303 -17.45 -9.21 1.04
C GLY A 303 -17.87 -8.02 1.91
N ILE A 304 -19.17 -7.78 2.07
CA ILE A 304 -19.71 -6.69 2.90
C ILE A 304 -19.39 -6.92 4.39
N LYS A 305 -19.57 -8.15 4.90
CA LYS A 305 -19.26 -8.48 6.31
C LYS A 305 -17.78 -8.26 6.58
N PHE A 306 -16.90 -8.68 5.66
CA PHE A 306 -15.47 -8.46 5.78
C PHE A 306 -15.11 -6.97 5.74
N LEU A 307 -15.69 -6.20 4.80
CA LEU A 307 -15.51 -4.75 4.71
C LEU A 307 -15.95 -4.04 6.01
N LEU A 308 -17.10 -4.43 6.58
CA LEU A 308 -17.59 -3.88 7.84
C LEU A 308 -16.64 -4.21 9.02
N GLY A 309 -16.17 -5.45 9.12
CA GLY A 309 -15.19 -5.83 10.13
C GLY A 309 -13.88 -5.06 9.97
N MET A 310 -13.39 -4.94 8.72
CA MET A 310 -12.15 -4.24 8.43
C MET A 310 -12.21 -2.74 8.73
N VAL A 311 -13.32 -2.06 8.47
CA VAL A 311 -13.42 -0.62 8.81
C VAL A 311 -13.40 -0.39 10.30
N VAL A 312 -14.02 -1.26 11.10
CA VAL A 312 -13.99 -1.18 12.56
C VAL A 312 -12.57 -1.40 13.08
N VAL A 313 -11.91 -2.47 12.65
CA VAL A 313 -10.51 -2.76 13.03
C VAL A 313 -9.60 -1.62 12.63
N GLN A 314 -9.71 -1.12 11.40
CA GLN A 314 -8.87 -0.05 10.88
C GLN A 314 -9.05 1.26 11.64
N PHE A 315 -10.29 1.59 11.99
CA PHE A 315 -10.59 2.78 12.78
C PHE A 315 -9.96 2.69 14.18
N LEU A 316 -10.14 1.56 14.86
CA LEU A 316 -9.54 1.33 16.18
C LEU A 316 -8.00 1.34 16.12
N LEU A 317 -7.40 0.70 15.12
CA LEU A 317 -5.96 0.77 14.91
C LEU A 317 -5.48 2.22 14.73
N GLY A 318 -6.23 3.05 14.01
CA GLY A 318 -5.92 4.48 13.86
C GLY A 318 -5.97 5.24 15.18
N VAL A 319 -7.03 5.03 15.96
CA VAL A 319 -7.18 5.64 17.30
C VAL A 319 -6.02 5.22 18.21
N PHE A 320 -5.72 3.92 18.30
CA PHE A 320 -4.62 3.45 19.16
C PHE A 320 -3.25 3.93 18.66
N THR A 321 -3.01 3.92 17.34
CA THR A 321 -1.77 4.47 16.77
C THR A 321 -1.56 5.91 17.19
N LEU A 322 -2.61 6.71 17.19
CA LEU A 322 -2.57 8.11 17.60
C LEU A 322 -2.32 8.26 19.10
N ILE A 323 -3.13 7.65 19.96
CA ILE A 323 -3.07 7.80 21.42
C ILE A 323 -1.71 7.34 21.99
N TYR A 324 -1.14 6.28 21.39
CA TYR A 324 0.18 5.79 21.81
C TYR A 324 1.35 6.48 21.06
N THR A 325 1.11 7.60 20.38
CA THR A 325 2.15 8.44 19.75
C THR A 325 2.94 7.67 18.66
N VAL A 326 2.20 6.94 17.82
CA VAL A 326 2.72 6.25 16.61
C VAL A 326 3.83 5.22 16.91
N PRO A 327 3.60 4.21 17.78
CA PRO A 327 4.55 3.10 17.92
C PRO A 327 4.70 2.36 16.58
N VAL A 328 5.92 1.91 16.26
CA VAL A 328 6.23 1.24 14.98
C VAL A 328 5.25 0.11 14.69
N VAL A 329 4.99 -0.77 15.64
CA VAL A 329 4.08 -1.93 15.46
C VAL A 329 2.66 -1.48 15.12
N LEU A 330 2.09 -0.52 15.87
CA LEU A 330 0.74 -0.01 15.59
C LEU A 330 0.66 0.75 14.27
N GLY A 331 1.68 1.53 13.92
CA GLY A 331 1.75 2.22 12.64
C GLY A 331 1.79 1.25 11.46
N VAL A 332 2.58 0.17 11.55
CA VAL A 332 2.63 -0.89 10.53
C VAL A 332 1.30 -1.64 10.43
N LEU A 333 0.69 -1.99 11.57
CA LEU A 333 -0.62 -2.64 11.59
C LEU A 333 -1.72 -1.75 11.01
N HIS A 334 -1.70 -0.45 11.32
CA HIS A 334 -2.63 0.53 10.77
C HIS A 334 -2.47 0.68 9.25
N GLN A 335 -1.24 0.74 8.74
CA GLN A 335 -0.99 0.77 7.30
C GLN A 335 -1.41 -0.54 6.61
N THR A 336 -1.16 -1.68 7.23
CA THR A 336 -1.59 -3.01 6.76
C THR A 336 -3.11 -3.12 6.71
N GLY A 337 -3.78 -2.66 7.77
CA GLY A 337 -5.24 -2.62 7.84
C GLY A 337 -5.86 -1.70 6.77
N ALA A 338 -5.24 -0.55 6.49
CA ALA A 338 -5.67 0.34 5.41
C ALA A 338 -5.60 -0.36 4.04
N PHE A 339 -4.56 -1.18 3.81
CA PHE A 339 -4.43 -1.96 2.59
C PHE A 339 -5.55 -3.01 2.46
N LEU A 340 -5.86 -3.73 3.53
CA LEU A 340 -6.95 -4.71 3.54
C LEU A 340 -8.32 -4.07 3.39
N LEU A 341 -8.54 -2.88 3.99
CA LEU A 341 -9.76 -2.09 3.82
C LEU A 341 -9.93 -1.64 2.35
N PHE A 342 -8.86 -1.19 1.72
CA PHE A 342 -8.86 -0.82 0.30
C PHE A 342 -9.14 -2.04 -0.59
N ALA A 343 -8.47 -3.17 -0.34
CA ALA A 343 -8.68 -4.42 -1.07
C ALA A 343 -10.15 -4.91 -0.95
N SER A 344 -10.71 -4.87 0.27
CA SER A 344 -12.11 -5.24 0.50
C SER A 344 -13.10 -4.30 -0.19
N SER A 345 -12.79 -3.00 -0.25
CA SER A 345 -13.59 -2.02 -0.98
C SER A 345 -13.63 -2.30 -2.48
N ILE A 346 -12.46 -2.64 -3.07
CA ILE A 346 -12.36 -3.05 -4.48
C ILE A 346 -13.12 -4.34 -4.73
N PHE A 347 -12.97 -5.35 -3.85
CA PHE A 347 -13.69 -6.61 -3.96
C PHE A 347 -15.21 -6.38 -3.96
N VAL A 348 -15.73 -5.65 -2.98
CA VAL A 348 -17.17 -5.33 -2.92
C VAL A 348 -17.63 -4.57 -4.16
N LEU A 349 -16.86 -3.59 -4.63
CA LEU A 349 -17.17 -2.84 -5.85
C LEU A 349 -17.26 -3.75 -7.07
N HIS A 350 -16.35 -4.72 -7.19
CA HIS A 350 -16.34 -5.69 -8.28
C HIS A 350 -17.54 -6.63 -8.19
N GLN A 351 -17.88 -7.13 -6.98
CA GLN A 351 -18.95 -8.10 -6.77
C GLN A 351 -20.34 -7.55 -7.12
N TRP A 352 -20.54 -6.23 -7.19
CA TRP A 352 -21.81 -5.66 -7.67
C TRP A 352 -22.08 -5.94 -9.15
N LYS A 353 -21.10 -6.38 -9.92
CA LYS A 353 -21.24 -6.75 -11.34
C LYS A 353 -21.46 -8.26 -11.56
N VAL A 354 -21.29 -9.06 -10.53
CA VAL A 354 -21.40 -10.52 -10.64
C VAL A 354 -22.88 -10.90 -10.57
N GLU A 355 -23.36 -11.65 -11.55
CA GLU A 355 -24.71 -12.22 -11.56
C GLU A 355 -24.72 -13.65 -11.01
N LYS A 356 -25.91 -14.06 -10.55
CA LYS A 356 -26.19 -15.46 -10.24
C LYS A 356 -26.02 -16.25 -11.55
N ALA A 357 -25.16 -17.26 -11.54
CA ALA A 357 -25.08 -18.17 -12.70
C ALA A 357 -26.49 -18.68 -13.02
N ALA A 358 -26.90 -18.56 -14.27
CA ALA A 358 -28.14 -19.19 -14.71
C ALA A 358 -28.01 -20.70 -14.42
N ALA A 359 -28.94 -21.23 -13.61
CA ALA A 359 -28.96 -22.61 -13.19
C ALA A 359 -29.23 -23.54 -14.38
#